data_d6cffc761a799d78ef0df7e4adb81819
#
_entry.id   d6cffc761a799d78ef0df7e4adb81819
#
_cell.length_a   1.000
_cell.length_b   1.000
_cell.length_c   1.000
_cell.angle_alpha   90.00
_cell.angle_beta   90.00
_cell.angle_gamma   90.00
#
_symmetry.space_group_name_H-M   'P 1'
#
loop_
_entity.id
_entity.type
_entity.pdbx_description
1 polymer ?
#
loop_
_entity_poly.entity_id
_entity_poly.type
_entity_poly.pdbx_seq_one_letter_code
_entity_poly.pdbx_strand_id
1 'polypeptide(L)'
;MGSGVVGTATGSGLAHRGHKVTFVDVLPSRVEALRADGLDATDQLDLAGEGESFIFLTLPTPHVVRPSPIPGGQPERRYDLSAFLQGVRDVGVALRTSDEIHTVVVRSTVPPGTTLAAVLPLLEQTSGKREGRGFSLASNPEFLRAASAAEDFRHPWMTVVGARNKRTGERLADLLRPFGGELRVFDDPTTTETIKIVHNVFNAVKISFWNEMWGLSKALDVDPDAVSSTVALSAEGSWNTAYGIVGGAPYGGACLPKDTNGLVGLATSLGVGLPLLEAAITVNERLADLVDPGSRDSAIDLTEPTRVTAGASERRI
;
A
#
# COMPACT_ATOMS: atom_id res chain seq x y z
N MET A 1 5.07 17.51 -4.40
CA MET A 1 4.53 18.27 -3.24
C MET A 1 4.63 17.43 -1.99
N GLY A 2 5.25 17.98 -0.93
CA GLY A 2 5.66 17.27 0.26
C GLY A 2 7.03 16.61 0.08
N SER A 3 8.08 17.22 0.64
CA SER A 3 9.47 16.79 0.41
C SER A 3 10.02 16.01 1.61
N GLY A 4 9.18 15.16 2.23
CA GLY A 4 9.59 14.17 3.21
C GLY A 4 10.41 13.04 2.57
N VAL A 5 10.58 11.92 3.28
CA VAL A 5 11.36 10.75 2.80
C VAL A 5 10.90 10.29 1.42
N VAL A 6 9.59 10.08 1.23
CA VAL A 6 9.01 9.59 -0.04
C VAL A 6 9.18 10.62 -1.16
N GLY A 7 8.85 11.89 -0.89
CA GLY A 7 8.95 12.97 -1.89
C GLY A 7 10.38 13.20 -2.35
N THR A 8 11.32 13.24 -1.40
CA THR A 8 12.74 13.41 -1.73
C THR A 8 13.29 12.22 -2.52
N ALA A 9 12.98 10.97 -2.11
CA ALA A 9 13.40 9.78 -2.84
C ALA A 9 12.84 9.75 -4.28
N THR A 10 11.55 10.10 -4.43
CA THR A 10 10.88 10.15 -5.74
C THR A 10 11.49 11.22 -6.63
N GLY A 11 11.57 12.46 -6.14
CA GLY A 11 12.08 13.58 -6.95
C GLY A 11 13.56 13.43 -7.29
N SER A 12 14.42 13.05 -6.33
CA SER A 12 15.83 12.83 -6.60
C SER A 12 16.06 11.66 -7.57
N GLY A 13 15.27 10.59 -7.47
CA GLY A 13 15.35 9.49 -8.42
C GLY A 13 14.99 9.90 -9.84
N LEU A 14 13.93 10.69 -10.01
CA LEU A 14 13.52 11.25 -11.32
C LEU A 14 14.57 12.23 -11.85
N ALA A 15 15.11 13.13 -11.02
CA ALA A 15 16.17 14.06 -11.41
C ALA A 15 17.43 13.31 -11.86
N HIS A 16 17.81 12.23 -11.21
CA HIS A 16 18.93 11.38 -11.63
C HIS A 16 18.75 10.75 -13.02
N ARG A 17 17.50 10.59 -13.47
CA ARG A 17 17.15 10.14 -14.82
C ARG A 17 17.03 11.28 -15.84
N GLY A 18 17.37 12.51 -15.45
CA GLY A 18 17.41 13.67 -16.34
C GLY A 18 16.07 14.44 -16.44
N HIS A 19 15.08 14.11 -15.59
CA HIS A 19 13.85 14.90 -15.53
C HIS A 19 14.09 16.21 -14.78
N LYS A 20 13.48 17.33 -15.26
CA LYS A 20 13.39 18.57 -14.48
C LYS A 20 12.45 18.31 -13.31
N VAL A 21 12.92 18.52 -12.09
CA VAL A 21 12.16 18.28 -10.86
C VAL A 21 12.22 19.52 -9.98
N THR A 22 11.05 20.04 -9.61
CA THR A 22 10.89 21.09 -8.61
C THR A 22 10.23 20.50 -7.37
N PHE A 23 10.89 20.62 -6.23
CA PHE A 23 10.35 20.19 -4.93
C PHE A 23 9.50 21.31 -4.34
N VAL A 24 8.30 20.97 -3.89
CA VAL A 24 7.39 21.93 -3.25
C VAL A 24 7.11 21.48 -1.82
N ASP A 25 7.44 22.31 -0.83
CA ASP A 25 7.18 22.03 0.58
C ASP A 25 6.84 23.30 1.35
N VAL A 26 5.83 23.24 2.21
CA VAL A 26 5.37 24.39 3.01
C VAL A 26 6.32 24.76 4.17
N LEU A 27 7.28 23.89 4.50
CA LEU A 27 8.26 24.12 5.56
C LEU A 27 9.49 24.85 5.00
N PRO A 28 9.74 26.14 5.37
CA PRO A 28 10.89 26.89 4.85
C PRO A 28 12.22 26.18 5.08
N SER A 29 12.42 25.59 6.26
CA SER A 29 13.65 24.85 6.59
C SER A 29 13.87 23.65 5.65
N ARG A 30 12.80 23.02 5.15
CA ARG A 30 12.90 21.93 4.20
C ARG A 30 13.28 22.42 2.80
N VAL A 31 12.69 23.52 2.37
CA VAL A 31 13.02 24.19 1.10
C VAL A 31 14.50 24.62 1.09
N GLU A 32 14.94 25.26 2.19
CA GLU A 32 16.35 25.69 2.35
C GLU A 32 17.32 24.51 2.29
N ALA A 33 17.02 23.42 2.99
CA ALA A 33 17.84 22.20 2.97
C ALA A 33 17.98 21.63 1.56
N LEU A 34 16.87 21.51 0.81
CA LEU A 34 16.88 21.01 -0.57
C LEU A 34 17.69 21.92 -1.51
N ARG A 35 17.56 23.24 -1.35
CA ARG A 35 18.36 24.22 -2.11
C ARG A 35 19.85 24.14 -1.79
N ALA A 36 20.20 23.89 -0.51
CA ALA A 36 21.58 23.69 -0.09
C ALA A 36 22.21 22.44 -0.73
N ASP A 37 21.38 21.41 -0.98
CA ASP A 37 21.75 20.19 -1.71
C ASP A 37 21.75 20.38 -3.24
N GLY A 38 21.56 21.62 -3.74
CA GLY A 38 21.56 21.94 -5.17
C GLY A 38 20.29 21.53 -5.92
N LEU A 39 19.20 21.27 -5.21
CA LEU A 39 17.93 20.90 -5.80
C LEU A 39 17.03 22.13 -6.00
N ASP A 40 16.23 22.13 -7.05
CA ASP A 40 15.21 23.15 -7.26
C ASP A 40 14.05 22.92 -6.29
N ALA A 41 13.81 23.90 -5.41
CA ALA A 41 12.80 23.78 -4.36
C ALA A 41 12.10 25.13 -4.10
N THR A 42 10.81 25.07 -3.81
CA THR A 42 9.95 26.24 -3.54
C THR A 42 8.91 25.92 -2.47
N ASP A 43 8.32 26.94 -1.89
CA ASP A 43 7.23 26.82 -0.91
C ASP A 43 5.83 26.86 -1.54
N GLN A 44 5.73 27.23 -2.82
CA GLN A 44 4.48 27.32 -3.57
C GLN A 44 4.56 26.59 -4.90
N LEU A 45 3.47 25.92 -5.27
CA LEU A 45 3.33 25.34 -6.59
C LEU A 45 2.86 26.40 -7.56
N ASP A 46 3.68 26.65 -8.58
CA ASP A 46 3.32 27.50 -9.74
C ASP A 46 3.40 26.65 -11.01
N LEU A 47 2.35 26.68 -11.81
CA LEU A 47 2.24 25.96 -13.07
C LEU A 47 2.13 26.91 -14.28
N ALA A 48 2.24 28.23 -14.06
CA ALA A 48 2.15 29.22 -15.12
C ALA A 48 3.36 29.11 -16.04
N GLY A 49 3.10 28.89 -17.34
CA GLY A 49 4.16 28.76 -18.34
C GLY A 49 4.97 27.45 -18.30
N GLU A 50 4.66 26.54 -17.39
CA GLU A 50 5.24 25.20 -17.41
C GLU A 50 4.51 24.31 -18.42
N GLY A 51 5.26 23.47 -19.14
CA GLY A 51 4.67 22.44 -20.01
C GLY A 51 4.00 21.33 -19.20
N GLU A 52 3.42 20.33 -19.89
CA GLU A 52 2.83 19.16 -19.22
C GLU A 52 3.77 18.54 -18.19
N SER A 53 3.29 18.33 -16.99
CA SER A 53 4.10 17.77 -15.89
C SER A 53 3.34 16.74 -15.04
N PHE A 54 4.09 15.96 -14.27
CA PHE A 54 3.55 15.07 -13.23
C PHE A 54 3.69 15.75 -11.88
N ILE A 55 2.60 15.85 -11.13
CA ILE A 55 2.54 16.44 -9.79
C ILE A 55 2.35 15.32 -8.77
N PHE A 56 3.43 14.85 -8.17
CA PHE A 56 3.38 13.81 -7.15
C PHE A 56 2.99 14.39 -5.79
N LEU A 57 1.88 13.91 -5.23
CA LEU A 57 1.41 14.21 -3.87
C LEU A 57 2.03 13.21 -2.89
N THR A 58 3.00 13.66 -2.09
CA THR A 58 3.75 12.88 -1.10
C THR A 58 3.60 13.50 0.29
N LEU A 59 2.38 13.96 0.58
CA LEU A 59 2.00 14.68 1.79
C LEU A 59 1.68 13.73 2.95
N PRO A 60 1.85 14.16 4.20
CA PRO A 60 1.60 13.30 5.35
C PRO A 60 0.10 12.96 5.51
N THR A 61 -0.14 11.71 5.89
CA THR A 61 -1.48 11.16 6.20
C THR A 61 -1.42 10.38 7.51
N PRO A 62 -1.15 11.03 8.65
CA PRO A 62 -1.00 10.35 9.92
C PRO A 62 -2.31 9.69 10.35
N HIS A 63 -2.21 8.63 11.15
CA HIS A 63 -3.37 8.10 11.84
C HIS A 63 -3.62 8.89 13.14
N VAL A 64 -4.88 9.04 13.49
CA VAL A 64 -5.32 9.63 14.76
C VAL A 64 -6.23 8.66 15.49
N VAL A 65 -6.08 8.63 16.81
CA VAL A 65 -6.95 7.88 17.71
C VAL A 65 -7.78 8.88 18.49
N ARG A 66 -9.10 8.81 18.37
CA ARG A 66 -10.03 9.66 19.14
C ARG A 66 -10.78 8.79 20.15
N PRO A 67 -11.05 9.31 21.34
CA PRO A 67 -11.95 8.64 22.26
C PRO A 67 -13.30 8.35 21.59
N SER A 68 -13.90 7.20 21.91
CA SER A 68 -15.24 6.91 21.44
C SER A 68 -16.23 8.01 21.90
N PRO A 69 -17.11 8.49 21.02
CA PRO A 69 -18.19 9.38 21.44
C PRO A 69 -19.24 8.65 22.30
N ILE A 70 -19.20 7.31 22.34
CA ILE A 70 -20.09 6.47 23.14
C ILE A 70 -19.35 6.05 24.40
N PRO A 71 -19.89 6.28 25.65
CA PRO A 71 -19.29 5.82 26.87
C PRO A 71 -19.01 4.29 26.83
N GLY A 72 -17.76 3.90 27.12
CA GLY A 72 -17.33 2.50 27.07
C GLY A 72 -17.11 1.92 25.65
N GLY A 73 -17.29 2.72 24.61
CA GLY A 73 -17.04 2.32 23.23
C GLY A 73 -15.54 2.26 22.90
N GLN A 74 -15.19 1.52 21.83
CA GLN A 74 -13.82 1.44 21.32
C GLN A 74 -13.37 2.78 20.73
N PRO A 75 -12.10 3.19 20.90
CA PRO A 75 -11.58 4.40 20.29
C PRO A 75 -11.71 4.33 18.76
N GLU A 76 -12.11 5.47 18.17
CA GLU A 76 -12.15 5.64 16.71
C GLU A 76 -10.72 5.79 16.19
N ARG A 77 -10.34 4.96 15.26
CA ARG A 77 -9.02 5.00 14.59
C ARG A 77 -9.23 5.37 13.14
N ARG A 78 -8.62 6.49 12.70
CA ARG A 78 -8.77 6.96 11.34
C ARG A 78 -7.52 7.67 10.84
N TYR A 79 -7.43 7.86 9.52
CA TYR A 79 -6.42 8.74 8.93
C TYR A 79 -6.82 10.20 9.10
N ASP A 80 -5.84 11.05 9.41
CA ASP A 80 -5.99 12.49 9.27
C ASP A 80 -5.49 12.91 7.88
N LEU A 81 -6.43 13.28 7.03
CA LEU A 81 -6.15 13.69 5.67
C LEU A 81 -6.10 15.22 5.51
N SER A 82 -6.13 15.98 6.60
CA SER A 82 -6.27 17.45 6.57
C SER A 82 -5.15 18.11 5.76
N ALA A 83 -3.89 17.79 6.06
CA ALA A 83 -2.74 18.33 5.34
C ALA A 83 -2.69 17.84 3.88
N PHE A 84 -3.02 16.58 3.63
CA PHE A 84 -3.09 16.00 2.30
C PHE A 84 -4.16 16.70 1.44
N LEU A 85 -5.37 16.87 1.94
CA LEU A 85 -6.45 17.54 1.22
C LEU A 85 -6.19 19.05 1.04
N GLN A 86 -5.42 19.68 1.95
CA GLN A 86 -4.98 21.04 1.72
C GLN A 86 -4.04 21.13 0.52
N GLY A 87 -3.05 20.25 0.41
CA GLY A 87 -2.19 20.20 -0.76
C GLY A 87 -2.93 19.88 -2.06
N VAL A 88 -3.98 19.05 -2.01
CA VAL A 88 -4.87 18.84 -3.17
C VAL A 88 -5.56 20.15 -3.59
N ARG A 89 -6.02 20.97 -2.63
CA ARG A 89 -6.60 22.30 -2.94
C ARG A 89 -5.58 23.21 -3.60
N ASP A 90 -4.37 23.24 -3.07
CA ASP A 90 -3.28 24.09 -3.60
C ASP A 90 -2.95 23.68 -5.05
N VAL A 91 -2.89 22.38 -5.36
CA VAL A 91 -2.78 21.88 -6.74
C VAL A 91 -3.96 22.32 -7.59
N GLY A 92 -5.20 22.20 -7.09
CA GLY A 92 -6.37 22.64 -7.83
C GLY A 92 -6.33 24.15 -8.14
N VAL A 93 -5.86 24.99 -7.22
CA VAL A 93 -5.67 26.42 -7.45
C VAL A 93 -4.60 26.66 -8.51
N ALA A 94 -3.46 26.00 -8.45
CA ALA A 94 -2.39 26.14 -9.44
C ALA A 94 -2.83 25.68 -10.84
N LEU A 95 -3.65 24.66 -10.94
CA LEU A 95 -4.19 24.19 -12.22
C LEU A 95 -5.08 25.23 -12.93
N ARG A 96 -5.65 26.22 -12.23
CA ARG A 96 -6.48 27.26 -12.87
C ARG A 96 -5.72 28.08 -13.89
N THR A 97 -4.46 28.37 -13.58
CA THR A 97 -3.61 29.31 -14.36
C THR A 97 -2.83 28.62 -15.48
N SER A 98 -2.86 27.30 -15.55
CA SER A 98 -2.18 26.54 -16.59
C SER A 98 -3.14 26.15 -17.72
N ASP A 99 -2.72 26.29 -18.96
CA ASP A 99 -3.45 25.79 -20.13
C ASP A 99 -3.10 24.33 -20.48
N GLU A 100 -2.09 23.77 -19.81
CA GLU A 100 -1.60 22.42 -20.05
C GLU A 100 -2.38 21.36 -19.22
N ILE A 101 -2.31 20.10 -19.67
CA ILE A 101 -2.92 18.97 -18.98
C ILE A 101 -1.87 18.30 -18.09
N HIS A 102 -1.73 18.78 -16.86
CA HIS A 102 -0.86 18.15 -15.87
C HIS A 102 -1.47 16.85 -15.32
N THR A 103 -0.61 15.91 -14.94
CA THR A 103 -1.04 14.66 -14.30
C THR A 103 -0.79 14.73 -12.79
N VAL A 104 -1.86 14.76 -12.01
CA VAL A 104 -1.79 14.68 -10.55
C VAL A 104 -1.67 13.21 -10.13
N VAL A 105 -0.66 12.90 -9.34
CA VAL A 105 -0.35 11.52 -8.90
C VAL A 105 -0.43 11.44 -7.39
N VAL A 106 -1.42 10.72 -6.88
CA VAL A 106 -1.53 10.39 -5.45
C VAL A 106 -0.51 9.31 -5.12
N ARG A 107 0.55 9.71 -4.40
CA ARG A 107 1.62 8.81 -3.94
C ARG A 107 1.61 8.61 -2.43
N SER A 108 1.01 9.52 -1.67
CA SER A 108 0.73 9.35 -0.25
C SER A 108 -0.07 8.08 0.02
N THR A 109 0.18 7.44 1.15
CA THR A 109 -0.65 6.33 1.62
C THR A 109 -1.99 6.88 2.11
N VAL A 110 -3.06 6.57 1.41
CA VAL A 110 -4.43 7.02 1.74
C VAL A 110 -5.37 5.83 1.86
N PRO A 111 -6.51 5.96 2.57
CA PRO A 111 -7.55 4.93 2.58
C PRO A 111 -8.03 4.59 1.16
N PRO A 112 -8.36 3.32 0.87
CA PRO A 112 -8.92 2.92 -0.42
C PRO A 112 -10.14 3.74 -0.82
N GLY A 113 -10.17 4.19 -2.07
CA GLY A 113 -11.21 5.05 -2.64
C GLY A 113 -10.96 6.56 -2.50
N THR A 114 -9.93 6.99 -1.75
CA THR A 114 -9.66 8.42 -1.51
C THR A 114 -9.40 9.20 -2.80
N THR A 115 -8.67 8.63 -3.75
CA THR A 115 -8.37 9.31 -5.03
C THR A 115 -9.64 9.68 -5.79
N LEU A 116 -10.61 8.78 -5.84
CA LEU A 116 -11.85 9.03 -6.59
C LEU A 116 -12.92 9.76 -5.78
N ALA A 117 -13.06 9.46 -4.47
CA ALA A 117 -14.12 10.01 -3.65
C ALA A 117 -13.80 11.38 -3.04
N ALA A 118 -12.51 11.71 -2.86
CA ALA A 118 -12.09 12.96 -2.23
C ALA A 118 -11.20 13.80 -3.15
N VAL A 119 -10.13 13.24 -3.72
CA VAL A 119 -9.16 14.01 -4.52
C VAL A 119 -9.77 14.53 -5.81
N LEU A 120 -10.40 13.66 -6.59
CA LEU A 120 -11.02 14.03 -7.86
C LEU A 120 -12.03 15.19 -7.73
N PRO A 121 -13.08 15.08 -6.90
CA PRO A 121 -14.05 16.17 -6.80
C PRO A 121 -13.44 17.46 -6.23
N LEU A 122 -12.47 17.35 -5.33
CA LEU A 122 -11.79 18.52 -4.77
C LEU A 122 -10.93 19.24 -5.83
N LEU A 123 -10.19 18.51 -6.67
CA LEU A 123 -9.47 19.07 -7.80
C LEU A 123 -10.41 19.75 -8.80
N GLU A 124 -11.51 19.09 -9.17
CA GLU A 124 -12.51 19.68 -10.09
C GLU A 124 -13.13 20.97 -9.51
N GLN A 125 -13.50 20.94 -8.23
CA GLN A 125 -14.07 22.12 -7.53
C GLN A 125 -13.07 23.28 -7.47
N THR A 126 -11.82 23.00 -7.11
CA THR A 126 -10.82 24.05 -6.86
C THR A 126 -10.17 24.55 -8.14
N SER A 127 -10.02 23.73 -9.16
CA SER A 127 -9.47 24.16 -10.45
C SER A 127 -10.51 24.77 -11.39
N GLY A 128 -11.79 24.40 -11.25
CA GLY A 128 -12.82 24.69 -12.25
C GLY A 128 -12.70 23.85 -13.52
N LYS A 129 -11.81 22.88 -13.54
CA LYS A 129 -11.52 21.99 -14.67
C LYS A 129 -12.09 20.60 -14.45
N ARG A 130 -12.10 19.78 -15.50
CA ARG A 130 -12.53 18.38 -15.44
C ARG A 130 -11.39 17.42 -15.74
N GLU A 131 -11.39 16.28 -15.05
CA GLU A 131 -10.46 15.18 -15.37
C GLU A 131 -10.56 14.81 -16.85
N GLY A 132 -9.41 14.53 -17.48
CA GLY A 132 -9.30 14.16 -18.89
C GLY A 132 -9.37 15.33 -19.87
N ARG A 133 -9.73 16.54 -19.42
CA ARG A 133 -9.79 17.76 -20.26
C ARG A 133 -8.95 18.92 -19.75
N GLY A 134 -8.73 19.03 -18.44
CA GLY A 134 -7.98 20.10 -17.83
C GLY A 134 -6.88 19.61 -16.90
N PHE A 135 -6.96 18.37 -16.46
CA PHE A 135 -5.92 17.64 -15.74
C PHE A 135 -6.15 16.13 -15.89
N SER A 136 -5.14 15.34 -15.55
CA SER A 136 -5.22 13.89 -15.43
C SER A 136 -4.99 13.49 -13.98
N LEU A 137 -5.55 12.34 -13.55
CA LEU A 137 -5.42 11.85 -12.17
C LEU A 137 -5.02 10.39 -12.16
N ALA A 138 -4.04 10.05 -11.32
CA ALA A 138 -3.57 8.70 -11.10
C ALA A 138 -3.21 8.46 -9.63
N SER A 139 -3.14 7.20 -9.23
CA SER A 139 -2.56 6.73 -7.97
C SER A 139 -1.31 5.90 -8.26
N ASN A 140 -0.23 6.17 -7.52
CA ASN A 140 1.01 5.41 -7.57
C ASN A 140 1.60 5.32 -6.15
N PRO A 141 1.05 4.48 -5.29
CA PRO A 141 1.56 4.30 -3.94
C PRO A 141 3.00 3.75 -3.97
N GLU A 142 3.74 4.04 -2.92
CA GLU A 142 5.12 3.63 -2.75
C GLU A 142 5.26 2.37 -1.88
N PHE A 143 6.36 1.63 -2.04
CA PHE A 143 6.73 0.47 -1.24
C PHE A 143 8.16 0.63 -0.67
N LEU A 144 8.54 1.87 -0.36
CA LEU A 144 9.86 2.24 0.08
C LEU A 144 10.04 1.92 1.57
N ARG A 145 11.22 1.45 1.94
CA ARG A 145 11.64 1.36 3.35
C ARG A 145 12.32 2.67 3.74
N ALA A 146 11.96 3.23 4.89
CA ALA A 146 12.47 4.55 5.32
C ALA A 146 14.00 4.62 5.32
N ALA A 147 14.69 3.54 5.73
CA ALA A 147 16.15 3.47 5.81
C ALA A 147 16.84 3.40 4.44
N SER A 148 16.16 2.97 3.38
CA SER A 148 16.73 2.76 2.03
C SER A 148 15.87 3.39 0.93
N ALA A 149 15.05 4.40 1.25
CA ALA A 149 14.03 4.93 0.36
C ALA A 149 14.57 5.37 -1.01
N ALA A 150 15.73 6.02 -1.06
CA ALA A 150 16.35 6.45 -2.32
C ALA A 150 16.79 5.26 -3.19
N GLU A 151 17.31 4.20 -2.58
CA GLU A 151 17.71 2.98 -3.27
C GLU A 151 16.50 2.19 -3.72
N ASP A 152 15.51 2.01 -2.83
CA ASP A 152 14.25 1.32 -3.14
C ASP A 152 13.47 2.01 -4.27
N PHE A 153 13.57 3.34 -4.42
CA PHE A 153 12.98 4.05 -5.54
C PHE A 153 13.75 3.82 -6.85
N ARG A 154 15.08 3.80 -6.81
CA ARG A 154 15.92 3.56 -8.01
C ARG A 154 15.86 2.12 -8.51
N HIS A 155 15.61 1.17 -7.61
CA HIS A 155 15.54 -0.26 -7.87
C HIS A 155 14.31 -0.87 -7.20
N PRO A 156 13.09 -0.48 -7.63
CA PRO A 156 11.86 -0.99 -7.04
C PRO A 156 11.68 -2.46 -7.41
N TRP A 157 11.26 -3.28 -6.47
CA TRP A 157 10.85 -4.65 -6.76
C TRP A 157 9.46 -4.70 -7.40
N MET A 158 8.60 -3.71 -7.14
CA MET A 158 7.27 -3.56 -7.73
C MET A 158 6.90 -2.08 -7.84
N THR A 159 6.24 -1.74 -8.94
CA THR A 159 5.57 -0.44 -9.16
C THR A 159 4.13 -0.69 -9.55
N VAL A 160 3.19 -0.02 -8.90
CA VAL A 160 1.76 -0.08 -9.26
C VAL A 160 1.24 1.29 -9.66
N VAL A 161 0.47 1.33 -10.72
CA VAL A 161 -0.16 2.53 -11.27
C VAL A 161 -1.65 2.28 -11.40
N GLY A 162 -2.47 3.17 -10.87
CA GLY A 162 -3.93 3.13 -11.01
C GLY A 162 -4.45 4.41 -11.65
N ALA A 163 -5.19 4.31 -12.76
CA ALA A 163 -5.80 5.45 -13.41
C ALA A 163 -7.03 5.04 -14.21
N ARG A 164 -8.15 5.76 -14.05
CA ARG A 164 -9.38 5.50 -14.84
C ARG A 164 -9.17 5.75 -16.34
N ASN A 165 -8.34 6.73 -16.67
CA ASN A 165 -7.97 7.00 -18.05
C ASN A 165 -6.74 6.16 -18.42
N LYS A 166 -6.91 5.24 -19.37
CA LYS A 166 -5.85 4.34 -19.83
C LYS A 166 -4.59 5.09 -20.28
N ARG A 167 -4.73 6.18 -21.05
CA ARG A 167 -3.59 6.99 -21.50
C ARG A 167 -2.82 7.61 -20.32
N THR A 168 -3.52 8.05 -19.29
CA THR A 168 -2.88 8.58 -18.07
C THR A 168 -2.07 7.49 -17.37
N GLY A 169 -2.64 6.29 -17.22
CA GLY A 169 -1.96 5.14 -16.63
C GLY A 169 -0.71 4.74 -17.42
N GLU A 170 -0.80 4.66 -18.75
CA GLU A 170 0.32 4.33 -19.64
C GLU A 170 1.42 5.39 -19.56
N ARG A 171 1.11 6.69 -19.61
CA ARG A 171 2.10 7.77 -19.48
C ARG A 171 2.85 7.73 -18.15
N LEU A 172 2.15 7.49 -17.05
CA LEU A 172 2.80 7.37 -15.74
C LEU A 172 3.63 6.08 -15.66
N ALA A 173 3.15 4.99 -16.22
CA ALA A 173 3.89 3.74 -16.32
C ALA A 173 5.19 3.91 -17.13
N ASP A 174 5.14 4.64 -18.25
CA ASP A 174 6.32 4.92 -19.09
C ASP A 174 7.35 5.78 -18.37
N LEU A 175 6.92 6.76 -17.56
CA LEU A 175 7.81 7.55 -16.69
C LEU A 175 8.55 6.67 -15.67
N LEU A 176 7.86 5.66 -15.12
CA LEU A 176 8.39 4.83 -14.03
C LEU A 176 9.09 3.55 -14.52
N ARG A 177 8.81 3.08 -15.71
CA ARG A 177 9.38 1.86 -16.30
C ARG A 177 10.92 1.79 -16.31
N PRO A 178 11.65 2.90 -16.55
CA PRO A 178 13.13 2.88 -16.56
C PRO A 178 13.77 2.54 -15.20
N PHE A 179 13.01 2.56 -14.10
CA PHE A 179 13.52 2.17 -12.78
C PHE A 179 13.54 0.65 -12.59
N GLY A 180 12.86 -0.11 -13.44
CA GLY A 180 12.81 -1.57 -13.36
C GLY A 180 11.75 -2.08 -12.37
N GLY A 181 11.91 -3.35 -11.95
CA GLY A 181 10.93 -4.05 -11.12
C GLY A 181 9.67 -4.47 -11.91
N GLU A 182 8.77 -5.17 -11.22
CA GLU A 182 7.49 -5.55 -11.83
C GLU A 182 6.55 -4.34 -11.85
N LEU A 183 6.12 -3.93 -13.06
CA LEU A 183 5.20 -2.81 -13.25
C LEU A 183 3.81 -3.33 -13.58
N ARG A 184 2.83 -2.98 -12.74
CA ARG A 184 1.41 -3.31 -12.92
C ARG A 184 0.57 -2.05 -13.07
N VAL A 185 -0.30 -2.02 -14.09
CA VAL A 185 -1.22 -0.92 -14.36
C VAL A 185 -2.66 -1.41 -14.17
N PHE A 186 -3.43 -0.67 -13.41
CA PHE A 186 -4.84 -0.94 -13.09
C PHE A 186 -5.71 0.21 -13.60
N ASP A 187 -6.93 -0.10 -13.99
CA ASP A 187 -7.94 0.87 -14.46
C ASP A 187 -8.70 1.58 -13.33
N ASP A 188 -8.43 1.19 -12.08
CA ASP A 188 -9.01 1.80 -10.87
C ASP A 188 -7.93 2.17 -9.85
N PRO A 189 -7.79 3.46 -9.51
CA PRO A 189 -6.92 3.92 -8.42
C PRO A 189 -7.21 3.26 -7.07
N THR A 190 -8.46 2.89 -6.78
CA THR A 190 -8.85 2.21 -5.53
C THR A 190 -8.12 0.88 -5.35
N THR A 191 -7.91 0.16 -6.45
CA THR A 191 -7.13 -1.09 -6.43
C THR A 191 -5.70 -0.86 -5.94
N THR A 192 -5.01 0.17 -6.42
CA THR A 192 -3.63 0.46 -6.01
C THR A 192 -3.53 0.97 -4.58
N GLU A 193 -4.48 1.77 -4.13
CA GLU A 193 -4.60 2.19 -2.73
C GLU A 193 -4.80 0.98 -1.81
N THR A 194 -5.67 0.05 -2.21
CA THR A 194 -5.92 -1.20 -1.48
C THR A 194 -4.66 -2.07 -1.42
N ILE A 195 -3.97 -2.27 -2.55
CA ILE A 195 -2.71 -3.02 -2.60
C ILE A 195 -1.70 -2.47 -1.58
N LYS A 196 -1.54 -1.15 -1.51
CA LYS A 196 -0.61 -0.52 -0.56
C LYS A 196 -0.96 -0.82 0.89
N ILE A 197 -2.21 -0.65 1.27
CA ILE A 197 -2.66 -0.89 2.65
C ILE A 197 -2.51 -2.38 2.99
N VAL A 198 -2.98 -3.27 2.12
CA VAL A 198 -2.91 -4.73 2.34
C VAL A 198 -1.46 -5.19 2.44
N HIS A 199 -0.56 -4.69 1.59
CA HIS A 199 0.88 -4.98 1.69
C HIS A 199 1.45 -4.63 3.08
N ASN A 200 1.14 -3.43 3.59
CA ASN A 200 1.64 -3.01 4.90
C ASN A 200 1.03 -3.84 6.04
N VAL A 201 -0.26 -4.16 5.97
CA VAL A 201 -0.97 -5.00 6.95
C VAL A 201 -0.41 -6.42 6.92
N PHE A 202 -0.19 -7.00 5.74
CA PHE A 202 0.43 -8.33 5.59
C PHE A 202 1.80 -8.39 6.30
N ASN A 203 2.65 -7.39 6.07
CA ASN A 203 3.94 -7.33 6.74
C ASN A 203 3.81 -7.21 8.27
N ALA A 204 2.87 -6.40 8.77
CA ALA A 204 2.61 -6.26 10.20
C ALA A 204 2.15 -7.59 10.83
N VAL A 205 1.25 -8.31 10.17
CA VAL A 205 0.77 -9.63 10.62
C VAL A 205 1.92 -10.64 10.60
N LYS A 206 2.73 -10.68 9.54
CA LYS A 206 3.89 -11.57 9.44
C LYS A 206 4.90 -11.32 10.57
N ILE A 207 5.20 -10.05 10.88
CA ILE A 207 6.09 -9.70 11.98
C ILE A 207 5.48 -10.13 13.33
N SER A 208 4.20 -9.90 13.54
CA SER A 208 3.51 -10.28 14.78
C SER A 208 3.48 -11.80 14.96
N PHE A 209 3.28 -12.56 13.87
CA PHE A 209 3.39 -14.02 13.91
C PHE A 209 4.77 -14.48 14.41
N TRP A 210 5.85 -13.91 13.88
CA TRP A 210 7.20 -14.26 14.32
C TRP A 210 7.49 -13.83 15.75
N ASN A 211 6.89 -12.75 16.25
CA ASN A 211 6.99 -12.36 17.66
C ASN A 211 6.33 -13.38 18.59
N GLU A 212 5.18 -13.94 18.22
CA GLU A 212 4.54 -15.02 18.98
C GLU A 212 5.41 -16.29 18.96
N MET A 213 5.91 -16.68 17.79
CA MET A 213 6.80 -17.85 17.65
C MET A 213 8.11 -17.68 18.40
N TRP A 214 8.65 -16.46 18.48
CA TRP A 214 9.82 -16.13 19.28
C TRP A 214 9.53 -16.37 20.79
N GLY A 215 8.41 -15.88 21.29
CA GLY A 215 7.99 -16.07 22.69
C GLY A 215 7.83 -17.56 23.05
N LEU A 216 7.17 -18.31 22.18
CA LEU A 216 6.99 -19.75 22.36
C LEU A 216 8.33 -20.51 22.33
N SER A 217 9.22 -20.19 21.38
CA SER A 217 10.54 -20.83 21.28
C SER A 217 11.37 -20.62 22.55
N LYS A 218 11.31 -19.42 23.14
CA LYS A 218 11.96 -19.14 24.42
C LYS A 218 11.39 -19.96 25.56
N ALA A 219 10.06 -20.15 25.63
CA ALA A 219 9.42 -20.96 26.64
C ALA A 219 9.77 -22.47 26.53
N LEU A 220 10.12 -22.91 25.32
CA LEU A 220 10.56 -24.27 25.02
C LEU A 220 12.07 -24.48 25.15
N ASP A 221 12.83 -23.44 25.48
CA ASP A 221 14.32 -23.45 25.49
C ASP A 221 14.92 -23.83 24.11
N VAL A 222 14.27 -23.35 23.02
CA VAL A 222 14.70 -23.56 21.65
C VAL A 222 15.17 -22.25 21.05
N ASP A 223 16.17 -22.30 20.18
CA ASP A 223 16.69 -21.13 19.47
C ASP A 223 15.65 -20.56 18.47
N PRO A 224 15.09 -19.36 18.71
CA PRO A 224 14.11 -18.77 17.82
C PRO A 224 14.64 -18.49 16.42
N ASP A 225 15.94 -18.16 16.29
CA ASP A 225 16.56 -17.83 14.99
C ASP A 225 16.70 -19.08 14.13
N ALA A 226 17.03 -20.23 14.76
CA ALA A 226 17.04 -21.51 14.06
C ALA A 226 15.65 -21.91 13.56
N VAL A 227 14.60 -21.68 14.36
CA VAL A 227 13.21 -21.96 13.97
C VAL A 227 12.80 -21.05 12.81
N SER A 228 12.96 -19.73 12.96
CA SER A 228 12.47 -18.76 11.97
C SER A 228 13.21 -18.87 10.63
N SER A 229 14.53 -19.02 10.64
CA SER A 229 15.32 -19.15 9.41
C SER A 229 15.01 -20.44 8.66
N THR A 230 14.79 -21.55 9.38
CA THR A 230 14.45 -22.85 8.76
C THR A 230 13.05 -22.83 8.16
N VAL A 231 12.05 -22.33 8.90
CA VAL A 231 10.66 -22.23 8.42
C VAL A 231 10.58 -21.26 7.23
N ALA A 232 11.31 -20.13 7.27
CA ALA A 232 11.33 -19.19 6.16
C ALA A 232 11.84 -19.81 4.84
N LEU A 233 12.69 -20.82 4.89
CA LEU A 233 13.16 -21.54 3.70
C LEU A 233 12.22 -22.65 3.25
N SER A 234 11.48 -23.28 4.19
CA SER A 234 10.69 -24.50 3.95
C SER A 234 9.18 -24.22 3.84
N ALA A 235 8.70 -23.10 4.37
CA ALA A 235 7.27 -22.78 4.35
C ALA A 235 6.77 -22.56 2.91
N GLU A 236 5.67 -23.21 2.57
CA GLU A 236 5.03 -23.17 1.24
C GLU A 236 4.87 -21.73 0.74
N GLY A 237 4.34 -20.84 1.58
CA GLY A 237 4.14 -19.42 1.23
C GLY A 237 5.43 -18.60 1.02
N SER A 238 6.62 -19.16 1.26
CA SER A 238 7.89 -18.45 1.06
C SER A 238 8.48 -18.68 -0.33
N TRP A 239 8.25 -19.83 -0.94
CA TRP A 239 8.74 -20.19 -2.29
C TRP A 239 7.62 -20.34 -3.33
N ASN A 240 6.37 -20.55 -2.91
CA ASN A 240 5.18 -20.58 -3.75
C ASN A 240 4.30 -19.35 -3.48
N THR A 241 4.48 -18.29 -4.24
CA THR A 241 3.77 -17.02 -4.06
C THR A 241 2.26 -17.11 -4.31
N ALA A 242 1.78 -18.19 -4.91
CA ALA A 242 0.36 -18.44 -5.14
C ALA A 242 -0.32 -19.18 -3.98
N TYR A 243 0.46 -19.77 -3.07
CA TYR A 243 -0.10 -20.52 -1.95
C TYR A 243 -0.75 -19.61 -0.90
N GLY A 244 -1.98 -19.94 -0.50
CA GLY A 244 -2.69 -19.28 0.59
C GLY A 244 -3.11 -17.83 0.34
N ILE A 245 -3.13 -17.35 -0.90
CA ILE A 245 -3.55 -15.98 -1.23
C ILE A 245 -4.99 -15.85 -1.73
N VAL A 246 -5.70 -16.97 -1.87
CA VAL A 246 -7.11 -16.98 -2.30
C VAL A 246 -7.98 -16.80 -1.07
N GLY A 247 -8.73 -15.70 -1.02
CA GLY A 247 -9.71 -15.46 0.05
C GLY A 247 -11.05 -16.16 -0.21
N GLY A 248 -11.90 -16.23 0.82
CA GLY A 248 -13.25 -16.73 0.72
C GLY A 248 -13.42 -18.23 1.01
N ALA A 249 -12.34 -18.96 1.36
CA ALA A 249 -12.39 -20.36 1.79
C ALA A 249 -11.61 -20.57 3.08
N PRO A 250 -12.08 -21.42 4.02
CA PRO A 250 -11.32 -21.79 5.21
C PRO A 250 -10.14 -22.69 4.84
N TYR A 251 -9.05 -22.61 5.59
CA TYR A 251 -8.03 -23.65 5.53
C TYR A 251 -8.55 -24.94 6.18
N GLY A 252 -8.09 -26.09 5.70
CA GLY A 252 -8.55 -27.39 6.11
C GLY A 252 -7.48 -28.47 6.01
N GLY A 253 -7.95 -29.68 5.71
CA GLY A 253 -7.09 -30.87 5.65
C GLY A 253 -6.72 -31.40 7.03
N ALA A 254 -5.90 -32.44 7.05
CA ALA A 254 -5.54 -33.16 8.28
C ALA A 254 -4.52 -32.40 9.15
N CYS A 255 -3.71 -31.52 8.54
CA CYS A 255 -2.56 -30.91 9.21
C CYS A 255 -2.87 -29.54 9.82
N LEU A 256 -3.35 -28.57 9.00
CA LEU A 256 -3.46 -27.18 9.45
C LEU A 256 -4.36 -27.01 10.67
N PRO A 257 -5.62 -27.55 10.73
CA PRO A 257 -6.45 -27.42 11.92
C PRO A 257 -5.86 -28.14 13.15
N LYS A 258 -5.27 -29.31 12.95
CA LYS A 258 -4.66 -30.08 14.03
C LYS A 258 -3.47 -29.36 14.65
N ASP A 259 -2.56 -28.84 13.82
CA ASP A 259 -1.31 -28.26 14.29
C ASP A 259 -1.54 -26.85 14.89
N THR A 260 -2.45 -26.05 14.34
CA THR A 260 -2.82 -24.75 14.90
C THR A 260 -3.44 -24.91 16.30
N ASN A 261 -4.44 -25.78 16.44
CA ASN A 261 -5.07 -26.04 17.76
C ASN A 261 -4.11 -26.70 18.72
N GLY A 262 -3.30 -27.66 18.27
CA GLY A 262 -2.29 -28.32 19.09
C GLY A 262 -1.24 -27.35 19.63
N LEU A 263 -0.80 -26.40 18.82
CA LEU A 263 0.20 -25.38 19.22
C LEU A 263 -0.37 -24.43 20.27
N VAL A 264 -1.63 -23.97 20.11
CA VAL A 264 -2.32 -23.15 21.13
C VAL A 264 -2.42 -23.91 22.46
N GLY A 265 -2.81 -25.18 22.43
CA GLY A 265 -2.88 -26.01 23.65
C GLY A 265 -1.53 -26.16 24.35
N LEU A 266 -0.46 -26.41 23.59
CA LEU A 266 0.91 -26.46 24.11
C LEU A 266 1.34 -25.12 24.72
N ALA A 267 1.18 -24.04 24.00
CA ALA A 267 1.55 -22.69 24.47
C ALA A 267 0.82 -22.34 25.78
N THR A 268 -0.47 -22.62 25.85
CA THR A 268 -1.28 -22.44 27.07
C THR A 268 -0.69 -23.22 28.25
N SER A 269 -0.25 -24.47 28.06
CA SER A 269 0.35 -25.29 29.13
C SER A 269 1.70 -24.72 29.61
N LEU A 270 2.36 -23.95 28.80
CA LEU A 270 3.62 -23.23 29.08
C LEU A 270 3.42 -21.80 29.60
N GLY A 271 2.16 -21.36 29.75
CA GLY A 271 1.85 -19.98 30.13
C GLY A 271 2.14 -18.92 29.06
N VAL A 272 2.24 -19.33 27.80
CA VAL A 272 2.49 -18.43 26.65
C VAL A 272 1.17 -18.19 25.91
N GLY A 273 0.80 -16.92 25.71
CA GLY A 273 -0.34 -16.53 24.88
C GLY A 273 0.04 -16.44 23.40
N LEU A 274 -0.83 -16.92 22.51
CA LEU A 274 -0.69 -16.81 21.04
C LEU A 274 -1.94 -16.13 20.43
N PRO A 275 -2.23 -14.86 20.78
CA PRO A 275 -3.47 -14.20 20.41
C PRO A 275 -3.65 -14.06 18.89
N LEU A 276 -2.59 -13.93 18.10
CA LEU A 276 -2.69 -13.90 16.64
C LEU A 276 -3.11 -15.25 16.06
N LEU A 277 -2.53 -16.36 16.59
CA LEU A 277 -2.89 -17.71 16.17
C LEU A 277 -4.33 -18.05 16.58
N GLU A 278 -4.75 -17.68 17.79
CA GLU A 278 -6.14 -17.83 18.25
C GLU A 278 -7.12 -17.04 17.36
N ALA A 279 -6.75 -15.79 16.98
CA ALA A 279 -7.54 -14.99 16.03
C ALA A 279 -7.60 -15.64 14.65
N ALA A 280 -6.51 -16.22 14.15
CA ALA A 280 -6.50 -16.93 12.87
C ALA A 280 -7.43 -18.15 12.87
N ILE A 281 -7.44 -18.95 13.95
CA ILE A 281 -8.38 -20.05 14.15
C ILE A 281 -9.82 -19.54 14.14
N THR A 282 -10.10 -18.47 14.90
CA THR A 282 -11.44 -17.86 14.95
C THR A 282 -11.92 -17.37 13.58
N VAL A 283 -11.05 -16.76 12.77
CA VAL A 283 -11.38 -16.33 11.40
C VAL A 283 -11.71 -17.54 10.52
N ASN A 284 -10.92 -18.61 10.64
CA ASN A 284 -11.12 -19.82 9.87
C ASN A 284 -12.45 -20.51 10.21
N GLU A 285 -12.78 -20.63 11.49
CA GLU A 285 -14.05 -21.23 11.97
C GLU A 285 -15.27 -20.41 11.48
N ARG A 286 -15.22 -19.07 11.62
CA ARG A 286 -16.30 -18.19 11.11
C ARG A 286 -16.50 -18.33 9.61
N LEU A 287 -15.42 -18.50 8.86
CA LEU A 287 -15.52 -18.66 7.41
C LEU A 287 -16.09 -20.03 7.05
N ALA A 288 -15.71 -21.09 7.77
CA ALA A 288 -16.29 -22.42 7.60
C ALA A 288 -17.80 -22.42 7.83
N ASP A 289 -18.28 -21.75 8.88
CA ASP A 289 -19.70 -21.60 9.19
C ASP A 289 -20.48 -20.83 8.12
N LEU A 290 -19.83 -19.89 7.41
CA LEU A 290 -20.45 -19.12 6.32
C LEU A 290 -20.52 -19.89 5.00
N VAL A 291 -19.54 -20.74 4.72
CA VAL A 291 -19.44 -21.50 3.45
C VAL A 291 -20.33 -22.75 3.49
N ASP A 292 -20.42 -23.41 4.64
CA ASP A 292 -21.29 -24.59 4.84
C ASP A 292 -21.80 -24.67 6.28
N PRO A 293 -22.98 -24.10 6.58
CA PRO A 293 -23.55 -24.09 7.93
C PRO A 293 -23.82 -25.49 8.52
N GLY A 294 -23.71 -26.55 7.74
CA GLY A 294 -23.98 -27.95 8.13
C GLY A 294 -22.78 -28.89 8.13
N SER A 295 -21.63 -28.50 7.57
CA SER A 295 -20.48 -29.41 7.41
C SER A 295 -19.29 -28.96 8.22
N ARG A 296 -19.22 -29.36 9.48
CA ARG A 296 -18.00 -29.22 10.28
C ARG A 296 -16.86 -30.17 9.85
N ASP A 297 -17.11 -31.06 8.89
CA ASP A 297 -16.18 -32.13 8.47
C ASP A 297 -15.64 -32.02 7.02
N SER A 298 -16.10 -31.09 6.21
CA SER A 298 -15.61 -30.93 4.81
C SER A 298 -14.73 -29.70 4.63
N ALA A 299 -13.54 -29.74 5.22
CA ALA A 299 -12.52 -28.74 4.90
C ALA A 299 -12.03 -28.91 3.45
N ILE A 300 -12.02 -27.84 2.70
CA ILE A 300 -11.44 -27.82 1.35
C ILE A 300 -9.95 -28.16 1.48
N ASP A 301 -9.52 -29.21 0.81
CA ASP A 301 -8.11 -29.57 0.71
C ASP A 301 -7.39 -28.57 -0.19
N LEU A 302 -6.70 -27.59 0.40
CA LEU A 302 -5.91 -26.57 -0.30
C LEU A 302 -4.57 -27.11 -0.82
N THR A 303 -4.32 -28.42 -0.72
CA THR A 303 -3.07 -29.03 -1.22
C THR A 303 -3.04 -29.21 -2.74
N GLU A 304 -4.18 -29.12 -3.43
CA GLU A 304 -4.19 -29.03 -4.88
C GLU A 304 -3.94 -27.57 -5.32
N PRO A 305 -3.01 -27.31 -6.26
CA PRO A 305 -2.81 -25.99 -6.82
C PRO A 305 -4.09 -25.58 -7.56
N THR A 306 -4.87 -24.70 -6.94
CA THR A 306 -6.03 -24.09 -7.61
C THR A 306 -5.49 -23.41 -8.87
N ARG A 307 -5.71 -24.01 -10.03
CA ARG A 307 -5.42 -23.35 -11.31
C ARG A 307 -6.18 -22.04 -11.30
N VAL A 308 -5.45 -20.95 -11.14
CA VAL A 308 -5.97 -19.62 -11.48
C VAL A 308 -6.25 -19.71 -12.97
N THR A 309 -7.48 -19.98 -13.34
CA THR A 309 -7.96 -19.73 -14.68
C THR A 309 -7.92 -18.23 -14.83
N ALA A 310 -6.80 -17.73 -15.34
CA ALA A 310 -6.77 -16.43 -15.97
C ALA A 310 -7.91 -16.45 -16.98
N GLY A 311 -8.97 -15.71 -16.69
CA GLY A 311 -10.04 -15.46 -17.61
C GLY A 311 -9.42 -14.81 -18.84
N ALA A 312 -9.06 -15.63 -19.81
CA ALA A 312 -8.69 -15.22 -21.13
C ALA A 312 -9.95 -14.61 -21.75
N SER A 313 -10.14 -13.31 -21.63
CA SER A 313 -10.91 -12.59 -22.60
C SER A 313 -10.09 -12.52 -23.88
N GLU A 314 -10.13 -13.59 -24.68
CA GLU A 314 -9.88 -13.46 -26.11
C GLU A 314 -10.89 -12.46 -26.67
N ARG A 315 -10.44 -11.25 -26.93
CA ARG A 315 -10.97 -10.46 -28.02
C ARG A 315 -9.87 -10.26 -29.03
N ARG A 316 -10.08 -10.98 -30.15
CA ARG A 316 -9.40 -10.78 -31.42
C ARG A 316 -9.55 -9.31 -31.87
N ILE A 317 -8.50 -8.91 -32.54
CA ILE A 317 -8.24 -7.79 -33.43
C ILE A 317 -7.65 -6.59 -32.75
#